data_f3a1a274da5e1fa648151d2aa85e375f
#
_entry.id   f3a1a274da5e1fa648151d2aa85e375f
#
_cell.length_a   1.000
_cell.length_b   1.000
_cell.length_c   1.000
_cell.angle_alpha   90.00
_cell.angle_beta   90.00
_cell.angle_gamma   90.00
#
_symmetry.space_group_name_H-M   'P 1'
#
loop_
_entity.id
_entity.type
_entity.pdbx_description
1 polymer ?
#
loop_
_entity_poly.entity_id
_entity_poly.type
_entity_poly.pdbx_seq_one_letter_code
_entity_poly.pdbx_strand_id
1 'polypeptide(L)'
;MKVRYYIDTSVFGGYFDEEFEFITKLLFEVIFKENVTILYSEMTETEMENAPQGIKDFIIGLPRSLIEFIEITPEAIDLADKYITEKVVGKTSRDDCIHIALATINKADVLISWNFKHIVNYRRIRGYNSVNLKFGYQMLEIRSPQEMINYENEK
;
A
#
# COMPACT_ATOMS: atom_id res chain seq x y z
N MET A 1 6.11 -10.41 -17.21
CA MET A 1 5.04 -9.63 -16.54
C MET A 1 5.64 -8.64 -15.57
N LYS A 2 5.16 -7.41 -15.60
CA LYS A 2 5.60 -6.39 -14.65
C LYS A 2 4.99 -6.65 -13.29
N VAL A 3 5.82 -6.59 -12.25
CA VAL A 3 5.36 -6.65 -10.87
C VAL A 3 4.75 -5.28 -10.50
N ARG A 4 3.65 -5.30 -9.76
CA ARG A 4 2.89 -4.10 -9.40
C ARG A 4 2.76 -4.02 -7.88
N TYR A 5 3.35 -2.98 -7.30
CA TYR A 5 3.31 -2.74 -5.84
C TYR A 5 2.36 -1.60 -5.53
N TYR A 6 1.41 -1.83 -4.64
CA TYR A 6 0.63 -0.76 -4.06
C TYR A 6 1.44 -0.16 -2.90
N ILE A 7 1.82 1.08 -3.04
CA ILE A 7 2.65 1.76 -2.04
C ILE A 7 1.75 2.62 -1.15
N ASP A 8 1.61 2.20 0.12
CA ASP A 8 0.82 2.94 1.09
C ASP A 8 1.46 4.29 1.41
N THR A 9 0.63 5.25 1.79
CA THR A 9 1.05 6.60 2.14
C THR A 9 2.21 6.63 3.13
N SER A 10 2.20 5.73 4.12
CA SER A 10 3.25 5.65 5.15
C SER A 10 4.64 5.37 4.58
N VAL A 11 4.72 4.72 3.43
CA VAL A 11 6.01 4.39 2.81
C VAL A 11 6.65 5.64 2.20
N PHE A 12 5.86 6.48 1.56
CA PHE A 12 6.37 7.76 1.06
C PHE A 12 6.86 8.63 2.21
N GLY A 13 6.09 8.68 3.30
CA GLY A 13 6.50 9.38 4.52
C GLY A 13 7.77 8.79 5.12
N GLY A 14 7.87 7.46 5.10
CA GLY A 14 9.03 6.74 5.65
C GLY A 14 10.34 7.09 4.97
N TYR A 15 10.30 7.51 3.71
CA TYR A 15 11.50 7.92 2.97
C TYR A 15 12.24 9.08 3.68
N PHE A 16 11.50 9.90 4.42
CA PHE A 16 12.02 11.08 5.13
C PHE A 16 11.95 10.94 6.65
N ASP A 17 11.55 9.78 7.15
CA ASP A 17 11.41 9.52 8.58
C ASP A 17 12.70 8.90 9.10
N GLU A 18 13.25 9.50 10.19
CA GLU A 18 14.51 9.06 10.76
C GLU A 18 14.55 7.56 11.08
N GLU A 19 13.44 7.01 11.55
CA GLU A 19 13.34 5.58 11.90
C GLU A 19 13.31 4.67 10.67
N PHE A 20 12.61 5.09 9.60
CA PHE A 20 12.30 4.21 8.47
C PHE A 20 13.07 4.54 7.18
N GLU A 21 13.80 5.64 7.15
CA GLU A 21 14.39 6.12 5.89
C GLU A 21 15.36 5.13 5.24
N PHE A 22 16.18 4.46 6.04
CA PHE A 22 17.21 3.57 5.50
C PHE A 22 16.57 2.44 4.67
N ILE A 23 15.62 1.74 5.26
CA ILE A 23 14.96 0.61 4.59
C ILE A 23 14.05 1.10 3.44
N THR A 24 13.37 2.23 3.65
CA THR A 24 12.49 2.77 2.61
C THR A 24 13.28 3.16 1.37
N LYS A 25 14.45 3.77 1.54
CA LYS A 25 15.33 4.12 0.42
C LYS A 25 15.81 2.89 -0.33
N LEU A 26 16.16 1.81 0.40
CA LEU A 26 16.53 0.54 -0.24
C LEU A 26 15.37 -0.04 -1.04
N LEU A 27 14.15 0.04 -0.52
CA LEU A 27 12.97 -0.42 -1.25
C LEU A 27 12.81 0.32 -2.58
N PHE A 28 12.94 1.64 -2.58
CA PHE A 28 12.81 2.41 -3.82
C PHE A 28 13.96 2.12 -4.79
N GLU A 29 15.17 1.83 -4.30
CA GLU A 29 16.27 1.39 -5.16
C GLU A 29 15.90 0.09 -5.90
N VAL A 30 15.30 -0.87 -5.19
CA VAL A 30 14.82 -2.11 -5.80
C VAL A 30 13.74 -1.83 -6.83
N ILE A 31 12.78 -0.97 -6.49
CA ILE A 31 11.69 -0.59 -7.40
C ILE A 31 12.25 -0.01 -8.70
N PHE A 32 13.21 0.89 -8.61
CA PHE A 32 13.81 1.52 -9.80
C PHE A 32 14.65 0.53 -10.60
N LYS A 33 15.46 -0.28 -9.91
CA LYS A 33 16.33 -1.26 -10.55
C LYS A 33 15.54 -2.33 -11.31
N GLU A 34 14.46 -2.83 -10.70
CA GLU A 34 13.67 -3.91 -11.28
C GLU A 34 12.49 -3.40 -12.11
N ASN A 35 12.36 -2.10 -12.24
CA ASN A 35 11.32 -1.48 -13.07
C ASN A 35 9.91 -1.91 -12.62
N VAL A 36 9.68 -1.92 -11.30
CA VAL A 36 8.39 -2.26 -10.70
C VAL A 36 7.38 -1.14 -10.95
N THR A 37 6.14 -1.49 -11.26
CA THR A 37 5.07 -0.50 -11.37
C THR A 37 4.55 -0.14 -9.98
N ILE A 38 4.50 1.15 -9.69
CA ILE A 38 3.93 1.68 -8.45
C ILE A 38 2.45 2.00 -8.69
N LEU A 39 1.58 1.35 -7.94
CA LEU A 39 0.17 1.72 -7.91
C LEU A 39 0.03 2.88 -6.94
N TYR A 40 -0.27 4.06 -7.47
CA TYR A 40 -0.42 5.29 -6.70
C TYR A 40 -1.88 5.69 -6.71
N SER A 41 -2.52 5.71 -5.55
CA SER A 41 -3.97 5.88 -5.50
C SER A 41 -4.39 7.32 -5.21
N GLU A 42 -5.63 7.63 -5.60
CA GLU A 42 -6.30 8.87 -5.23
C GLU A 42 -6.36 9.04 -3.71
N MET A 43 -6.49 7.94 -2.96
CA MET A 43 -6.46 7.97 -1.49
C MET A 43 -5.11 8.48 -0.98
N THR A 44 -4.02 7.96 -1.52
CA THR A 44 -2.68 8.43 -1.19
C THR A 44 -2.51 9.90 -1.54
N GLU A 45 -2.97 10.31 -2.72
CA GLU A 45 -2.87 11.69 -3.14
C GLU A 45 -3.61 12.63 -2.20
N THR A 46 -4.80 12.25 -1.75
CA THR A 46 -5.57 13.02 -0.77
C THR A 46 -4.81 13.14 0.56
N GLU A 47 -4.24 12.04 1.03
CA GLU A 47 -3.47 12.04 2.28
C GLU A 47 -2.19 12.87 2.18
N MET A 48 -1.65 13.02 0.96
CA MET A 48 -0.43 13.80 0.71
C MET A 48 -0.66 15.31 0.64
N GLU A 49 -1.91 15.77 0.59
CA GLU A 49 -2.21 17.21 0.46
C GLU A 49 -1.52 18.06 1.53
N ASN A 50 -1.43 17.54 2.76
CA ASN A 50 -0.82 18.24 3.88
C ASN A 50 0.58 17.72 4.23
N ALA A 51 1.19 16.92 3.36
CA ALA A 51 2.52 16.38 3.58
C ALA A 51 3.60 17.47 3.44
N PRO A 52 4.75 17.30 4.11
CA PRO A 52 5.89 18.19 3.87
C PRO A 52 6.28 18.25 2.40
N GLN A 53 6.77 19.42 1.97
CA GLN A 53 7.10 19.66 0.57
C GLN A 53 8.13 18.66 0.02
N GLY A 54 9.08 18.22 0.85
CA GLY A 54 10.08 17.24 0.42
C GLY A 54 9.47 15.92 -0.06
N ILE A 55 8.43 15.46 0.64
CA ILE A 55 7.71 14.23 0.26
C ILE A 55 6.97 14.44 -1.07
N LYS A 56 6.30 15.58 -1.21
CA LYS A 56 5.60 15.93 -2.46
C LYS A 56 6.56 16.00 -3.62
N ASP A 57 7.71 16.62 -3.44
CA ASP A 57 8.74 16.74 -4.47
C ASP A 57 9.28 15.36 -4.87
N PHE A 58 9.47 14.47 -3.91
CA PHE A 58 9.90 13.11 -4.19
C PHE A 58 8.88 12.39 -5.09
N ILE A 59 7.60 12.50 -4.76
CA ILE A 59 6.52 11.85 -5.54
C ILE A 59 6.46 12.43 -6.95
N ILE A 60 6.52 13.76 -7.08
CA ILE A 60 6.51 14.43 -8.39
C ILE A 60 7.70 14.00 -9.23
N GLY A 61 8.84 13.75 -8.61
CA GLY A 61 10.07 13.33 -9.29
C GLY A 61 10.11 11.87 -9.73
N LEU A 62 9.13 11.04 -9.31
CA LEU A 62 9.10 9.64 -9.72
C LEU A 62 8.90 9.51 -11.23
N PRO A 63 9.61 8.57 -11.90
CA PRO A 63 9.41 8.35 -13.33
C PRO A 63 7.96 7.99 -13.65
N ARG A 64 7.35 8.73 -14.56
CA ARG A 64 5.94 8.51 -14.94
C ARG A 64 5.71 7.10 -15.50
N SER A 65 6.71 6.53 -16.15
CA SER A 65 6.61 5.17 -16.69
C SER A 65 6.43 4.11 -15.61
N LEU A 66 6.76 4.42 -14.35
CA LEU A 66 6.60 3.49 -13.23
C LEU A 66 5.27 3.68 -12.49
N ILE A 67 4.52 4.73 -12.79
CA ILE A 67 3.31 5.07 -12.02
C ILE A 67 2.05 4.60 -12.74
N GLU A 68 1.21 3.88 -12.04
CA GLU A 68 -0.16 3.58 -12.46
C GLU A 68 -1.09 4.25 -11.46
N PHE A 69 -1.84 5.26 -11.89
CA PHE A 69 -2.78 5.96 -11.01
C PHE A 69 -4.06 5.16 -10.84
N ILE A 70 -4.53 5.05 -9.59
CA ILE A 70 -5.74 4.30 -9.25
C ILE A 70 -6.75 5.23 -8.59
N GLU A 71 -7.95 5.32 -9.19
CA GLU A 71 -9.03 6.12 -8.64
C GLU A 71 -9.81 5.35 -7.59
N ILE A 72 -10.40 6.08 -6.63
CA ILE A 72 -11.34 5.51 -5.67
C ILE A 72 -12.66 5.26 -6.41
N THR A 73 -13.14 4.01 -6.37
CA THR A 73 -14.38 3.60 -7.02
C THR A 73 -15.44 3.26 -5.99
N PRO A 74 -16.73 3.28 -6.38
CA PRO A 74 -17.80 2.79 -5.48
C PRO A 74 -17.58 1.36 -5.01
N GLU A 75 -17.01 0.50 -5.86
CA GLU A 75 -16.68 -0.88 -5.51
C GLU A 75 -15.65 -0.93 -4.39
N ALA A 76 -14.62 -0.08 -4.45
CA ALA A 76 -13.58 -0.02 -3.43
C ALA A 76 -14.16 0.46 -2.08
N ILE A 77 -15.01 1.47 -2.12
CA ILE A 77 -15.68 1.97 -0.91
C ILE A 77 -16.54 0.86 -0.30
N ASP A 78 -17.30 0.14 -1.12
CA ASP A 78 -18.14 -0.96 -0.66
C ASP A 78 -17.30 -2.06 0.01
N LEU A 79 -16.19 -2.46 -0.60
CA LEU A 79 -15.31 -3.46 -0.01
C LEU A 79 -14.68 -2.96 1.29
N ALA A 80 -14.25 -1.70 1.32
CA ALA A 80 -13.70 -1.10 2.55
C ALA A 80 -14.72 -1.14 3.70
N ASP A 81 -15.97 -0.83 3.39
CA ASP A 81 -17.05 -0.87 4.40
C ASP A 81 -17.31 -2.31 4.87
N LYS A 82 -17.13 -3.30 4.02
CA LYS A 82 -17.28 -4.71 4.41
C LYS A 82 -16.21 -5.14 5.42
N TYR A 83 -14.99 -4.66 5.32
CA TYR A 83 -13.97 -4.96 6.33
C TYR A 83 -14.40 -4.46 7.71
N ILE A 84 -15.03 -3.31 7.76
CA ILE A 84 -15.53 -2.74 9.02
C ILE A 84 -16.76 -3.52 9.52
N THR A 85 -17.71 -3.78 8.65
CA THR A 85 -18.95 -4.51 8.98
C THR A 85 -18.62 -5.93 9.46
N GLU A 86 -17.66 -6.59 8.85
CA GLU A 86 -17.20 -7.94 9.25
C GLU A 86 -16.24 -7.88 10.45
N LYS A 87 -16.04 -6.71 11.02
CA LYS A 87 -15.27 -6.49 12.27
C LYS A 87 -13.78 -6.84 12.19
N VAL A 88 -13.18 -6.72 11.02
CA VAL A 88 -11.73 -6.85 10.90
C VAL A 88 -11.04 -5.70 11.63
N VAL A 89 -11.56 -4.50 11.45
CA VAL A 89 -11.11 -3.27 12.11
C VAL A 89 -12.31 -2.40 12.46
N GLY A 90 -12.08 -1.36 13.26
CA GLY A 90 -13.12 -0.39 13.60
C GLY A 90 -13.26 0.74 12.58
N LYS A 91 -14.28 1.59 12.79
CA LYS A 91 -14.59 2.71 11.88
C LYS A 91 -13.47 3.71 11.73
N THR A 92 -12.60 3.87 12.72
CA THR A 92 -11.48 4.80 12.69
C THR A 92 -10.41 4.37 11.70
N SER A 93 -10.44 3.12 11.24
CA SER A 93 -9.49 2.57 10.26
C SER A 93 -10.04 2.58 8.85
N ARG A 94 -11.08 3.38 8.56
CA ARG A 94 -11.73 3.38 7.25
C ARG A 94 -10.77 3.75 6.12
N ASP A 95 -9.87 4.71 6.34
CA ASP A 95 -8.89 5.11 5.33
C ASP A 95 -7.93 3.97 5.02
N ASP A 96 -7.48 3.25 6.04
CA ASP A 96 -6.66 2.05 5.85
C ASP A 96 -7.40 1.00 5.03
N CYS A 97 -8.69 0.82 5.31
CA CYS A 97 -9.54 -0.12 4.57
C CYS A 97 -9.67 0.24 3.10
N ILE A 98 -9.72 1.54 2.79
CA ILE A 98 -9.77 2.01 1.40
C ILE A 98 -8.49 1.62 0.66
N HIS A 99 -7.31 1.77 1.29
CA HIS A 99 -6.05 1.31 0.71
C HIS A 99 -6.09 -0.19 0.43
N ILE A 100 -6.51 -0.99 1.40
CA ILE A 100 -6.61 -2.46 1.24
C ILE A 100 -7.55 -2.81 0.08
N ALA A 101 -8.72 -2.17 0.03
CA ALA A 101 -9.71 -2.42 -1.00
C ALA A 101 -9.19 -2.05 -2.40
N LEU A 102 -8.53 -0.90 -2.52
CA LEU A 102 -7.97 -0.45 -3.81
C LEU A 102 -6.90 -1.42 -4.30
N ALA A 103 -6.01 -1.86 -3.41
CA ALA A 103 -4.98 -2.82 -3.78
C ALA A 103 -5.60 -4.15 -4.21
N THR A 104 -6.63 -4.61 -3.50
CA THR A 104 -7.32 -5.87 -3.80
C THR A 104 -8.01 -5.83 -5.16
N ILE A 105 -8.82 -4.81 -5.39
CA ILE A 105 -9.63 -4.68 -6.62
C ILE A 105 -8.72 -4.52 -7.84
N ASN A 106 -7.64 -3.78 -7.69
CA ASN A 106 -6.69 -3.56 -8.78
C ASN A 106 -5.64 -4.68 -8.90
N LYS A 107 -5.78 -5.74 -8.11
CA LYS A 107 -4.95 -6.94 -8.19
C LYS A 107 -3.46 -6.64 -8.05
N ALA A 108 -3.10 -5.79 -7.08
CA ALA A 108 -1.71 -5.54 -6.76
C ALA A 108 -1.02 -6.85 -6.39
N ASP A 109 0.24 -7.00 -6.77
CA ASP A 109 1.02 -8.17 -6.38
C ASP A 109 1.33 -8.13 -4.89
N VAL A 110 1.56 -6.94 -4.35
CA VAL A 110 1.72 -6.75 -2.90
C VAL A 110 1.34 -5.33 -2.53
N LEU A 111 0.75 -5.16 -1.34
CA LEU A 111 0.59 -3.86 -0.70
C LEU A 111 1.70 -3.71 0.32
N ILE A 112 2.45 -2.62 0.24
CA ILE A 112 3.59 -2.36 1.12
C ILE A 112 3.27 -1.17 2.04
N SER A 113 3.46 -1.35 3.35
CA SER A 113 3.09 -0.35 4.35
C SER A 113 3.98 -0.44 5.58
N TRP A 114 4.16 0.71 6.25
CA TRP A 114 4.78 0.78 7.57
C TRP A 114 3.74 0.77 8.70
N ASN A 115 2.45 0.71 8.38
CA ASN A 115 1.39 0.71 9.38
C ASN A 115 1.25 -0.67 10.00
N PHE A 116 1.99 -0.94 11.08
CA PHE A 116 1.96 -2.23 11.77
C PHE A 116 0.72 -2.43 12.64
N LYS A 117 -0.01 -1.37 12.94
CA LYS A 117 -1.17 -1.48 13.81
C LYS A 117 -2.40 -2.00 13.06
N HIS A 118 -2.66 -1.47 11.86
CA HIS A 118 -3.91 -1.75 11.15
C HIS A 118 -3.73 -2.44 9.80
N ILE A 119 -2.53 -2.44 9.23
CA ILE A 119 -2.30 -2.99 7.88
C ILE A 119 -1.36 -4.19 7.93
N VAL A 120 -0.09 -4.00 8.32
CA VAL A 120 0.91 -5.08 8.35
C VAL A 120 0.87 -5.74 9.72
N ASN A 121 -0.19 -6.50 9.94
CA ASN A 121 -0.48 -7.12 11.23
C ASN A 121 -1.12 -8.48 10.95
N TYR A 122 -0.56 -9.54 11.50
CA TYR A 122 -0.98 -10.91 11.22
C TYR A 122 -2.48 -11.11 11.27
N ARG A 123 -3.13 -10.66 12.35
CA ARG A 123 -4.58 -10.84 12.52
C ARG A 123 -5.38 -10.03 11.51
N ARG A 124 -4.94 -8.79 11.25
CA ARG A 124 -5.61 -7.92 10.29
C ARG A 124 -5.49 -8.47 8.87
N ILE A 125 -4.31 -8.93 8.49
CA ILE A 125 -4.07 -9.53 7.17
C ILE A 125 -5.00 -10.72 6.95
N ARG A 126 -5.10 -11.63 7.93
CA ARG A 126 -6.02 -12.76 7.84
C ARG A 126 -7.45 -12.30 7.71
N GLY A 127 -7.84 -11.30 8.49
CA GLY A 127 -9.19 -10.75 8.44
C GLY A 127 -9.52 -10.13 7.09
N TYR A 128 -8.66 -9.28 6.56
CA TYR A 128 -8.85 -8.69 5.24
C TYR A 128 -9.01 -9.76 4.18
N ASN A 129 -8.13 -10.76 4.16
CA ASN A 129 -8.19 -11.81 3.17
C ASN A 129 -9.39 -12.74 3.33
N SER A 130 -9.83 -12.98 4.57
CA SER A 130 -11.07 -13.72 4.81
C SER A 130 -12.26 -13.02 4.15
N VAL A 131 -12.36 -11.70 4.32
CA VAL A 131 -13.42 -10.91 3.69
C VAL A 131 -13.26 -10.90 2.17
N ASN A 132 -12.03 -10.71 1.67
CA ASN A 132 -11.76 -10.74 0.23
C ASN A 132 -12.29 -12.03 -0.40
N LEU A 133 -11.93 -13.18 0.16
CA LEU A 133 -12.38 -14.47 -0.36
C LEU A 133 -13.89 -14.64 -0.26
N LYS A 134 -14.49 -14.20 0.85
CA LYS A 134 -15.94 -14.28 1.06
C LYS A 134 -16.72 -13.56 -0.03
N PHE A 135 -16.21 -12.43 -0.50
CA PHE A 135 -16.88 -11.60 -1.49
C PHE A 135 -16.34 -11.76 -2.92
N GLY A 136 -15.57 -12.83 -3.16
CA GLY A 136 -15.15 -13.19 -4.51
C GLY A 136 -13.88 -12.50 -5.01
N TYR A 137 -13.10 -11.90 -4.14
CA TYR A 137 -11.84 -11.28 -4.50
C TYR A 137 -10.66 -12.23 -4.24
N GLN A 138 -9.52 -11.91 -4.83
CA GLN A 138 -8.29 -12.64 -4.59
C GLN A 138 -7.67 -12.26 -3.26
N MET A 139 -6.80 -13.12 -2.73
CA MET A 139 -5.99 -12.77 -1.58
C MET A 139 -5.02 -11.64 -1.95
N LEU A 140 -4.77 -10.75 -1.00
CA LEU A 140 -3.82 -9.67 -1.13
C LEU A 140 -2.61 -9.96 -0.25
N GLU A 141 -1.42 -9.97 -0.86
CA GLU A 141 -0.17 -10.01 -0.09
C GLU A 141 0.05 -8.64 0.54
N ILE A 142 0.36 -8.61 1.83
CA ILE A 142 0.62 -7.38 2.58
C ILE A 142 1.94 -7.55 3.31
N ARG A 143 2.89 -6.63 3.06
CA ARG A 143 4.24 -6.71 3.61
C ARG A 143 4.74 -5.33 4.04
N SER A 144 5.69 -5.32 4.96
CA SER A 144 6.44 -4.09 5.29
C SER A 144 7.61 -3.93 4.32
N PRO A 145 8.15 -2.70 4.19
CA PRO A 145 9.39 -2.52 3.44
C PRO A 145 10.54 -3.42 3.93
N GLN A 146 10.64 -3.63 5.25
CA GLN A 146 11.66 -4.50 5.82
C GLN A 146 11.54 -5.94 5.31
N GLU A 147 10.32 -6.47 5.26
CA GLU A 147 10.07 -7.81 4.74
C GLU A 147 10.45 -7.92 3.27
N MET A 148 10.16 -6.89 2.48
CA MET A 148 10.50 -6.87 1.06
C MET A 148 12.02 -6.87 0.84
N ILE A 149 12.76 -6.11 1.65
CA ILE A 149 14.23 -6.06 1.57
C ILE A 149 14.84 -7.38 2.03
N ASN A 150 14.29 -8.00 3.08
CA ASN A 150 14.75 -9.32 3.51
C ASN A 150 14.57 -10.35 2.41
N TYR A 151 13.43 -10.33 1.72
CA TYR A 151 13.18 -11.21 0.57
C TYR A 151 14.21 -10.99 -0.54
N GLU A 152 14.51 -9.74 -0.89
CA GLU A 152 15.50 -9.43 -1.92
C GLU A 152 16.89 -9.97 -1.55
N ASN A 153 17.26 -9.88 -0.28
CA ASN A 153 18.56 -10.36 0.20
C ASN A 153 18.68 -11.90 0.20
N GLU A 154 17.57 -12.59 0.15
CA GLU A 154 17.52 -14.07 0.14
C GLU A 154 17.55 -14.65 -1.28
N LYS A 155 17.44 -13.82 -2.30
CA LYS A 155 17.45 -14.27 -3.70
C LYS A 155 18.80 -14.89 -4.10
#